data_13e026636aab6efc59f2348ebe93271d
#
_entry.id   13e026636aab6efc59f2348ebe93271d
#
_cell.length_a   1.000
_cell.length_b   1.000
_cell.length_c   1.000
_cell.angle_alpha   90.00
_cell.angle_beta   90.00
_cell.angle_gamma   90.00
#
_symmetry.space_group_name_H-M   'P 1'
#
loop_
_entity.id
_entity.type
_entity.pdbx_description
1 polymer ?
#
loop_
_entity_poly.entity_id
_entity_poly.type
_entity_poly.pdbx_seq_one_letter_code
_entity_poly.pdbx_strand_id
1 'polypeptide(L)'
;MEAIMKKLRKDALYLSNRCQDGNLQSVFSCLDVVWTLYDKIMNWKPEKAQDEDRDFFIISKGQATLALYPILIEKKMFSMDEVASEIGTFNSRYCIQTDMTKFQGGIENNAGSLGHGFPFAVGIANANKIKNIQSQVFVLCGDGEFCEGTMWESCLFSSAKKLDNLCIIIDDNDSVGAMVPMAGMDRRLGSFGFDVAEVNGHDIDAIEKAVKSLMKNKNGKPKALIAKTVRGYGSKTMMENDKWFHKAPNYDELVMLQKEVDEF
;
A
#
# COMPACT_ATOMS: atom_id res chain seq x y z
N MET A 1 15.55 5.43 11.34
CA MET A 1 14.61 5.22 10.22
C MET A 1 15.22 4.33 9.14
N GLU A 2 16.39 4.66 8.63
CA GLU A 2 17.07 3.87 7.57
C GLU A 2 17.21 2.38 7.91
N ALA A 3 17.69 2.03 9.09
CA ALA A 3 17.86 0.62 9.51
C ALA A 3 16.58 -0.20 9.47
N ILE A 4 15.43 0.37 9.83
CA ILE A 4 14.16 -0.33 9.77
C ILE A 4 13.71 -0.54 8.32
N MET A 5 13.91 0.44 7.44
CA MET A 5 13.55 0.30 6.03
C MET A 5 14.41 -0.75 5.31
N LYS A 6 15.71 -0.82 5.63
CA LYS A 6 16.58 -1.91 5.15
C LYS A 6 16.10 -3.27 5.64
N LYS A 7 15.74 -3.38 6.92
CA LYS A 7 15.16 -4.61 7.48
C LYS A 7 13.89 -5.04 6.74
N LEU A 8 12.92 -4.16 6.59
CA LEU A 8 11.63 -4.47 5.94
C LEU A 8 11.82 -4.90 4.48
N ARG A 9 12.75 -4.27 3.73
CA ARG A 9 13.09 -4.69 2.37
C ARG A 9 13.71 -6.09 2.35
N LYS A 10 14.64 -6.39 3.27
CA LYS A 10 15.24 -7.73 3.38
C LYS A 10 14.22 -8.80 3.78
N ASP A 11 13.29 -8.46 4.68
CA ASP A 11 12.19 -9.35 5.07
C ASP A 11 11.27 -9.64 3.87
N ALA A 12 10.94 -8.64 3.05
CA ALA A 12 10.15 -8.83 1.83
C ALA A 12 10.87 -9.71 0.79
N LEU A 13 12.19 -9.52 0.59
CA LEU A 13 13.02 -10.37 -0.25
C LEU A 13 13.01 -11.83 0.23
N TYR A 14 13.16 -12.02 1.54
CA TYR A 14 13.15 -13.35 2.16
C TYR A 14 11.80 -14.04 1.95
N LEU A 15 10.68 -13.37 2.22
CA LEU A 15 9.35 -13.93 2.03
C LEU A 15 9.07 -14.25 0.56
N SER A 16 9.48 -13.40 -0.39
CA SER A 16 9.37 -13.68 -1.83
C SER A 16 10.19 -14.91 -2.24
N ASN A 17 11.41 -15.04 -1.71
CA ASN A 17 12.22 -16.26 -1.93
C ASN A 17 11.54 -17.51 -1.35
N ARG A 18 10.89 -17.40 -0.19
CA ARG A 18 10.19 -18.53 0.45
C ARG A 18 8.98 -19.01 -0.35
N CYS A 19 8.16 -18.11 -0.85
CA CYS A 19 6.97 -18.45 -1.62
C CYS A 19 7.26 -18.63 -3.14
N GLN A 20 8.46 -18.30 -3.60
CA GLN A 20 8.85 -18.32 -5.02
C GLN A 20 7.91 -17.53 -5.92
N ASP A 21 7.36 -16.42 -5.38
CA ASP A 21 6.44 -15.53 -6.09
C ASP A 21 6.57 -14.08 -5.55
N GLY A 22 5.90 -13.15 -6.21
CA GLY A 22 5.78 -11.75 -5.80
C GLY A 22 6.24 -10.77 -6.87
N ASN A 23 5.88 -9.51 -6.66
CA ASN A 23 6.31 -8.38 -7.47
C ASN A 23 7.15 -7.42 -6.61
N LEU A 24 8.42 -7.77 -6.42
CA LEU A 24 9.32 -7.01 -5.54
C LEU A 24 9.54 -5.57 -5.97
N GLN A 25 9.51 -5.28 -7.27
CA GLN A 25 9.58 -3.89 -7.75
C GLN A 25 8.40 -3.06 -7.24
N SER A 26 7.21 -3.63 -7.27
CA SER A 26 5.98 -2.99 -6.78
C SER A 26 5.92 -2.92 -5.25
N VAL A 27 6.51 -3.90 -4.57
CA VAL A 27 6.67 -3.93 -3.11
C VAL A 27 7.60 -2.81 -2.64
N PHE A 28 8.78 -2.69 -3.26
CA PHE A 28 9.79 -1.72 -2.86
C PHE A 28 9.39 -0.29 -3.17
N SER A 29 8.59 -0.06 -4.22
CA SER A 29 8.11 1.29 -4.54
C SER A 29 7.23 1.86 -3.43
N CYS A 30 6.36 1.07 -2.80
CA CYS A 30 5.38 1.56 -1.84
C CYS A 30 5.73 1.30 -0.37
N LEU A 31 6.81 0.57 -0.07
CA LEU A 31 7.10 0.12 1.30
C LEU A 31 7.29 1.29 2.28
N ASP A 32 7.98 2.36 1.87
CA ASP A 32 8.18 3.55 2.69
C ASP A 32 6.86 4.24 3.05
N VAL A 33 5.95 4.30 2.08
CA VAL A 33 4.60 4.86 2.25
C VAL A 33 3.79 4.04 3.23
N VAL A 34 3.72 2.71 3.03
CA VAL A 34 2.92 1.82 3.90
C VAL A 34 3.49 1.79 5.31
N TRP A 35 4.81 1.73 5.46
CA TRP A 35 5.46 1.84 6.77
C TRP A 35 5.07 3.14 7.48
N THR A 36 5.14 4.28 6.78
CA THR A 36 4.80 5.58 7.37
C THR A 36 3.36 5.63 7.87
N LEU A 37 2.42 5.02 7.14
CA LEU A 37 1.03 4.93 7.60
C LEU A 37 0.92 4.18 8.92
N TYR A 38 1.48 2.98 9.00
CA TYR A 38 1.38 2.12 10.19
C TYR A 38 2.21 2.63 11.38
N ASP A 39 3.33 3.31 11.12
CA ASP A 39 4.23 3.75 12.20
C ASP A 39 3.87 5.12 12.77
N LYS A 40 3.41 6.05 11.92
CA LYS A 40 3.32 7.47 12.29
C LYS A 40 1.94 8.09 12.18
N ILE A 41 1.00 7.45 11.47
CA ILE A 41 -0.25 8.10 11.06
C ILE A 41 -1.47 7.40 11.61
N MET A 42 -1.62 6.10 11.35
CA MET A 42 -2.83 5.35 11.64
C MET A 42 -3.03 5.10 13.15
N ASN A 43 -4.26 5.26 13.60
CA ASN A 43 -4.72 4.72 14.87
C ASN A 43 -4.96 3.21 14.71
N TRP A 44 -3.88 2.45 14.67
CA TRP A 44 -3.91 1.01 14.49
C TRP A 44 -2.86 0.32 15.37
N LYS A 45 -3.26 -0.77 16.01
CA LYS A 45 -2.38 -1.66 16.80
C LYS A 45 -2.89 -3.09 16.68
N PRO A 46 -2.02 -4.12 16.80
CA PRO A 46 -2.44 -5.52 16.75
C PRO A 46 -3.55 -5.86 17.75
N GLU A 47 -3.44 -5.34 18.98
CA GLU A 47 -4.41 -5.60 20.06
C GLU A 47 -5.79 -4.99 19.77
N LYS A 48 -5.84 -4.03 18.85
CA LYS A 48 -7.05 -3.32 18.43
C LYS A 48 -7.47 -3.63 16.98
N ALA A 49 -6.92 -4.69 16.40
CA ALA A 49 -7.19 -5.02 15.01
C ALA A 49 -8.67 -5.35 14.71
N GLN A 50 -9.49 -5.58 15.74
CA GLN A 50 -10.94 -5.81 15.62
C GLN A 50 -11.79 -4.62 16.10
N ASP A 51 -11.19 -3.56 16.65
CA ASP A 51 -11.94 -2.41 17.16
C ASP A 51 -12.61 -1.67 16.00
N GLU A 52 -13.86 -1.25 16.14
CA GLU A 52 -14.60 -0.54 15.09
C GLU A 52 -14.07 0.88 14.85
N ASP A 53 -13.42 1.49 15.83
CA ASP A 53 -12.90 2.87 15.78
C ASP A 53 -11.44 2.98 15.31
N ARG A 54 -10.81 1.82 14.98
CA ARG A 54 -9.47 1.83 14.38
C ARG A 54 -9.48 2.42 12.99
N ASP A 55 -8.33 2.87 12.52
CA ASP A 55 -8.16 3.20 11.11
C ASP A 55 -8.02 1.93 10.25
N PHE A 56 -8.43 2.02 9.00
CA PHE A 56 -8.43 0.93 8.02
C PHE A 56 -7.38 1.17 6.94
N PHE A 57 -6.61 0.13 6.62
CA PHE A 57 -5.71 0.13 5.49
C PHE A 57 -6.15 -0.92 4.46
N ILE A 58 -6.41 -0.46 3.24
CA ILE A 58 -6.82 -1.30 2.11
C ILE A 58 -5.69 -1.34 1.08
N ILE A 59 -5.26 -2.53 0.71
CA ILE A 59 -4.30 -2.70 -0.37
C ILE A 59 -5.04 -3.00 -1.68
N SER A 60 -5.16 -2.00 -2.56
CA SER A 60 -5.83 -2.16 -3.87
C SER A 60 -4.89 -2.79 -4.89
N LYS A 61 -3.62 -2.36 -4.92
CA LYS A 61 -2.57 -2.99 -5.73
C LYS A 61 -2.08 -4.29 -5.08
N GLY A 62 -2.85 -5.37 -5.22
CA GLY A 62 -2.64 -6.67 -4.56
C GLY A 62 -1.27 -7.29 -4.80
N GLN A 63 -0.63 -7.00 -5.95
CA GLN A 63 0.74 -7.45 -6.26
C GLN A 63 1.80 -6.92 -5.28
N ALA A 64 1.48 -5.91 -4.46
CA ALA A 64 2.36 -5.38 -3.43
C ALA A 64 2.07 -5.93 -2.02
N THR A 65 1.29 -6.99 -1.87
CA THR A 65 0.95 -7.60 -0.57
C THR A 65 2.20 -7.94 0.27
N LEU A 66 3.30 -8.35 -0.38
CA LEU A 66 4.56 -8.59 0.32
C LEU A 66 5.19 -7.34 0.98
N ALA A 67 4.68 -6.13 0.74
CA ALA A 67 5.04 -4.97 1.54
C ALA A 67 4.35 -4.98 2.92
N LEU A 68 3.15 -5.57 3.01
CA LEU A 68 2.35 -5.53 4.22
C LEU A 68 2.84 -6.52 5.29
N TYR A 69 3.21 -7.74 4.91
CA TYR A 69 3.63 -8.75 5.88
C TYR A 69 4.85 -8.34 6.72
N PRO A 70 5.99 -7.86 6.16
CA PRO A 70 7.10 -7.38 6.96
C PRO A 70 6.71 -6.28 7.97
N ILE A 71 5.80 -5.38 7.56
CA ILE A 71 5.29 -4.31 8.42
C ILE A 71 4.46 -4.89 9.56
N LEU A 72 3.55 -5.81 9.29
CA LEU A 72 2.72 -6.45 10.32
C LEU A 72 3.55 -7.34 11.27
N ILE A 73 4.62 -7.96 10.76
CA ILE A 73 5.60 -8.70 11.59
C ILE A 73 6.34 -7.71 12.52
N GLU A 74 6.83 -6.59 11.99
CA GLU A 74 7.50 -5.56 12.80
C GLU A 74 6.56 -4.96 13.86
N LYS A 75 5.30 -4.81 13.53
CA LYS A 75 4.24 -4.38 14.47
C LYS A 75 3.76 -5.51 15.40
N LYS A 76 4.36 -6.70 15.34
CA LYS A 76 4.06 -7.87 16.21
C LYS A 76 2.66 -8.45 16.04
N MET A 77 2.03 -8.26 14.90
CA MET A 77 0.78 -8.92 14.53
C MET A 77 1.01 -10.39 14.19
N PHE A 78 2.12 -10.69 13.50
CA PHE A 78 2.56 -12.00 13.07
C PHE A 78 4.01 -12.24 13.46
N SER A 79 4.44 -13.51 13.52
CA SER A 79 5.86 -13.84 13.61
C SER A 79 6.46 -14.14 12.24
N MET A 80 7.75 -13.86 12.04
CA MET A 80 8.44 -14.17 10.79
C MET A 80 8.42 -15.68 10.49
N ASP A 81 8.67 -16.51 11.51
CA ASP A 81 8.70 -17.96 11.36
C ASP A 81 7.36 -18.52 10.90
N GLU A 82 6.27 -18.03 11.46
CA GLU A 82 4.91 -18.42 11.08
C GLU A 82 4.63 -18.04 9.62
N VAL A 83 4.84 -16.76 9.26
CA VAL A 83 4.60 -16.30 7.88
C VAL A 83 5.49 -17.06 6.89
N ALA A 84 6.80 -17.18 7.15
CA ALA A 84 7.74 -17.81 6.25
C ALA A 84 7.52 -19.32 6.06
N SER A 85 6.93 -20.00 7.05
CA SER A 85 6.61 -21.43 6.95
C SER A 85 5.40 -21.73 6.10
N GLU A 86 4.46 -20.78 5.99
CA GLU A 86 3.16 -21.00 5.36
C GLU A 86 2.97 -20.21 4.06
N ILE A 87 3.67 -19.08 3.86
CA ILE A 87 3.42 -18.17 2.76
C ILE A 87 3.45 -18.86 1.39
N GLY A 88 2.41 -18.66 0.59
CA GLY A 88 2.28 -19.24 -0.74
C GLY A 88 1.98 -20.74 -0.77
N THR A 89 1.81 -21.41 0.37
CA THR A 89 1.42 -22.83 0.41
C THR A 89 -0.09 -23.00 0.23
N PHE A 90 -0.51 -24.18 -0.22
CA PHE A 90 -1.95 -24.46 -0.42
C PHE A 90 -2.73 -24.35 0.91
N ASN A 91 -3.86 -23.67 0.88
CA ASN A 91 -4.69 -23.34 2.05
C ASN A 91 -4.06 -22.46 3.13
N SER A 92 -2.87 -21.91 2.91
CA SER A 92 -2.30 -20.94 3.84
C SER A 92 -3.20 -19.73 3.98
N ARG A 93 -3.15 -19.11 5.16
CA ARG A 93 -3.73 -17.78 5.36
C ARG A 93 -2.84 -16.66 4.83
N TYR A 94 -1.53 -16.90 4.67
CA TYR A 94 -0.57 -15.93 4.13
C TYR A 94 -0.45 -16.08 2.62
N CYS A 95 -1.36 -15.42 1.91
CA CYS A 95 -1.45 -15.47 0.45
C CYS A 95 -0.58 -14.38 -0.18
N ILE A 96 -0.17 -14.59 -1.44
CA ILE A 96 0.57 -13.61 -2.25
C ILE A 96 -0.28 -12.36 -2.53
N GLN A 97 -1.58 -12.52 -2.53
CA GLN A 97 -2.56 -11.44 -2.49
C GLN A 97 -3.44 -11.64 -1.26
N THR A 98 -3.81 -10.54 -0.60
CA THR A 98 -4.53 -10.62 0.68
C THR A 98 -5.88 -11.31 0.56
N ASP A 99 -6.22 -12.10 1.60
CA ASP A 99 -7.53 -12.71 1.80
C ASP A 99 -8.01 -12.43 3.23
N MET A 100 -8.88 -11.42 3.40
CA MET A 100 -9.39 -11.00 4.70
C MET A 100 -10.19 -12.10 5.42
N THR A 101 -10.73 -13.08 4.69
CA THR A 101 -11.53 -14.15 5.28
C THR A 101 -10.71 -15.10 6.16
N LYS A 102 -9.38 -15.04 6.02
CA LYS A 102 -8.42 -15.85 6.78
C LYS A 102 -7.97 -15.16 8.08
N PHE A 103 -8.37 -13.91 8.32
CA PHE A 103 -7.91 -13.11 9.45
C PHE A 103 -9.08 -12.50 10.21
N GLN A 104 -8.81 -12.18 11.48
CA GLN A 104 -9.73 -11.44 12.35
C GLN A 104 -9.20 -10.01 12.54
N GLY A 105 -9.17 -9.23 11.45
CA GLY A 105 -8.59 -7.89 11.39
C GLY A 105 -7.10 -7.85 10.99
N GLY A 106 -6.62 -6.67 10.65
CA GLY A 106 -5.24 -6.42 10.21
C GLY A 106 -4.99 -6.68 8.72
N ILE A 107 -5.76 -7.57 8.11
CA ILE A 107 -5.90 -7.72 6.67
C ILE A 107 -7.36 -7.39 6.35
N GLU A 108 -7.58 -6.27 5.65
CA GLU A 108 -8.90 -5.64 5.61
C GLU A 108 -9.67 -5.87 4.30
N ASN A 109 -9.03 -6.47 3.29
CA ASN A 109 -9.68 -6.77 2.02
C ASN A 109 -9.09 -7.99 1.34
N ASN A 110 -9.85 -8.53 0.39
CA ASN A 110 -9.34 -9.46 -0.60
C ASN A 110 -8.77 -8.65 -1.76
N ALA A 111 -7.48 -8.81 -2.04
CA ALA A 111 -6.82 -8.18 -3.16
C ALA A 111 -6.76 -9.14 -4.36
N GLY A 112 -6.56 -8.59 -5.56
CA GLY A 112 -6.40 -9.38 -6.79
C GLY A 112 -6.72 -8.58 -8.03
N SER A 113 -7.98 -8.34 -8.29
CA SER A 113 -8.41 -7.54 -9.43
C SER A 113 -8.12 -6.06 -9.18
N LEU A 114 -7.32 -5.44 -10.04
CA LEU A 114 -6.99 -4.01 -9.98
C LEU A 114 -8.26 -3.16 -10.07
N GLY A 115 -8.26 -2.02 -9.38
CA GLY A 115 -9.39 -1.10 -9.33
C GLY A 115 -10.53 -1.51 -8.38
N HIS A 116 -10.41 -2.61 -7.63
CA HIS A 116 -11.48 -3.09 -6.73
C HIS A 116 -11.25 -2.75 -5.24
N GLY A 117 -10.02 -2.53 -4.82
CA GLY A 117 -9.75 -2.12 -3.43
C GLY A 117 -10.25 -0.72 -3.12
N PHE A 118 -10.17 0.21 -4.07
CA PHE A 118 -10.64 1.58 -3.86
C PHE A 118 -12.16 1.67 -3.66
N PRO A 119 -13.04 1.12 -4.50
CA PRO A 119 -14.48 1.11 -4.23
C PRO A 119 -14.84 0.40 -2.91
N PHE A 120 -14.09 -0.64 -2.53
CA PHE A 120 -14.27 -1.29 -1.23
C PHE A 120 -13.94 -0.32 -0.06
N ALA A 121 -12.82 0.40 -0.13
CA ALA A 121 -12.45 1.43 0.84
C ALA A 121 -13.50 2.56 0.92
N VAL A 122 -14.05 2.97 -0.22
CA VAL A 122 -15.15 3.95 -0.29
C VAL A 122 -16.39 3.45 0.46
N GLY A 123 -16.71 2.16 0.34
CA GLY A 123 -17.82 1.53 1.08
C GLY A 123 -17.59 1.61 2.59
N ILE A 124 -16.40 1.28 3.09
CA ILE A 124 -16.02 1.38 4.51
C ILE A 124 -16.11 2.84 4.99
N ALA A 125 -15.52 3.78 4.26
CA ALA A 125 -15.51 5.19 4.63
C ALA A 125 -16.94 5.76 4.72
N ASN A 126 -17.80 5.40 3.78
CA ASN A 126 -19.20 5.79 3.78
C ASN A 126 -19.99 5.17 4.96
N ALA A 127 -19.76 3.88 5.24
CA ALA A 127 -20.40 3.20 6.37
C ALA A 127 -19.99 3.83 7.71
N ASN A 128 -18.70 4.15 7.88
CA ASN A 128 -18.20 4.81 9.08
C ASN A 128 -18.85 6.20 9.29
N LYS A 129 -19.05 6.96 8.22
CA LYS A 129 -19.78 8.24 8.30
C LYS A 129 -21.24 8.06 8.69
N ILE A 130 -21.94 7.08 8.14
CA ILE A 130 -23.33 6.77 8.49
C ILE A 130 -23.45 6.36 9.95
N LYS A 131 -22.50 5.56 10.44
CA LYS A 131 -22.44 5.08 11.84
C LYS A 131 -21.87 6.11 12.81
N ASN A 132 -21.39 7.26 12.35
CA ASN A 132 -20.65 8.27 13.14
C ASN A 132 -19.38 7.74 13.80
N ILE A 133 -18.72 6.74 13.21
CA ILE A 133 -17.43 6.20 13.65
C ILE A 133 -16.32 7.14 13.19
N GLN A 134 -15.43 7.54 14.12
CA GLN A 134 -14.35 8.50 13.87
C GLN A 134 -13.06 7.83 13.38
N SER A 135 -13.16 6.90 12.44
CA SER A 135 -11.99 6.25 11.85
C SER A 135 -11.66 6.82 10.47
N GLN A 136 -10.40 6.70 10.09
CA GLN A 136 -9.92 7.07 8.77
C GLN A 136 -9.73 5.80 7.93
N VAL A 137 -9.90 5.93 6.63
CA VAL A 137 -9.71 4.83 5.68
C VAL A 137 -8.61 5.23 4.69
N PHE A 138 -7.54 4.47 4.67
CA PHE A 138 -6.42 4.62 3.75
C PHE A 138 -6.45 3.51 2.72
N VAL A 139 -6.27 3.84 1.45
CA VAL A 139 -6.21 2.84 0.38
C VAL A 139 -4.99 3.08 -0.50
N LEU A 140 -4.16 2.06 -0.65
CA LEU A 140 -3.00 2.09 -1.54
C LEU A 140 -3.38 1.57 -2.91
N CYS A 141 -3.25 2.42 -3.92
CA CYS A 141 -3.46 2.11 -5.33
C CYS A 141 -2.17 2.31 -6.12
N GLY A 142 -2.04 1.62 -7.24
CA GLY A 142 -1.01 1.92 -8.23
C GLY A 142 -1.52 2.94 -9.26
N ASP A 143 -0.61 3.63 -9.94
CA ASP A 143 -0.90 4.52 -11.07
C ASP A 143 -1.69 3.81 -12.18
N GLY A 144 -1.31 2.55 -12.49
CA GLY A 144 -1.97 1.73 -13.50
C GLY A 144 -3.42 1.35 -13.19
N GLU A 145 -3.84 1.34 -11.91
CA GLU A 145 -5.22 1.06 -11.54
C GLU A 145 -6.19 2.12 -12.08
N PHE A 146 -5.72 3.34 -12.35
CA PHE A 146 -6.54 4.40 -12.93
C PHE A 146 -6.89 4.18 -14.42
N CYS A 147 -6.43 3.10 -15.02
CA CYS A 147 -6.98 2.59 -16.28
C CYS A 147 -8.34 1.89 -16.11
N GLU A 148 -8.70 1.51 -14.88
CA GLU A 148 -9.98 0.89 -14.56
C GLU A 148 -11.08 1.95 -14.35
N GLY A 149 -12.27 1.72 -14.93
CA GLY A 149 -13.41 2.63 -14.79
C GLY A 149 -13.89 2.79 -13.34
N THR A 150 -13.82 1.71 -12.56
CA THR A 150 -14.23 1.67 -11.14
C THR A 150 -13.48 2.67 -10.27
N MET A 151 -12.25 3.05 -10.63
CA MET A 151 -11.48 4.08 -9.94
C MET A 151 -12.16 5.45 -10.06
N TRP A 152 -12.58 5.83 -11.27
CA TRP A 152 -13.22 7.12 -11.54
C TRP A 152 -14.64 7.19 -10.99
N GLU A 153 -15.40 6.10 -11.06
CA GLU A 153 -16.71 5.97 -10.41
C GLU A 153 -16.60 6.16 -8.91
N SER A 154 -15.56 5.56 -8.29
CA SER A 154 -15.26 5.70 -6.86
C SER A 154 -14.88 7.13 -6.49
N CYS A 155 -14.11 7.83 -7.34
CA CYS A 155 -13.81 9.26 -7.15
C CYS A 155 -15.08 10.10 -7.13
N LEU A 156 -15.96 9.88 -8.11
CA LEU A 156 -17.23 10.61 -8.21
C LEU A 156 -18.11 10.38 -6.97
N PHE A 157 -18.26 9.13 -6.55
CA PHE A 157 -19.08 8.78 -5.38
C PHE A 157 -18.49 9.35 -4.09
N SER A 158 -17.17 9.26 -3.90
CA SER A 158 -16.47 9.76 -2.72
C SER A 158 -16.70 11.26 -2.51
N SER A 159 -16.61 12.03 -3.59
CA SER A 159 -16.91 13.47 -3.57
C SER A 159 -18.38 13.77 -3.30
N ALA A 160 -19.29 13.07 -3.98
CA ALA A 160 -20.73 13.23 -3.78
C ALA A 160 -21.14 12.94 -2.32
N LYS A 161 -20.52 11.96 -1.67
CA LYS A 161 -20.75 11.58 -0.27
C LYS A 161 -19.91 12.36 0.73
N LYS A 162 -19.05 13.27 0.26
CA LYS A 162 -18.19 14.12 1.10
C LYS A 162 -17.34 13.29 2.08
N LEU A 163 -16.66 12.25 1.57
CA LEU A 163 -15.89 11.30 2.38
C LEU A 163 -14.53 11.87 2.79
N ASP A 164 -14.51 12.85 3.68
CA ASP A 164 -13.26 13.47 4.20
C ASP A 164 -12.53 12.61 5.25
N ASN A 165 -13.03 11.41 5.51
CA ASN A 165 -12.39 10.33 6.26
C ASN A 165 -11.69 9.30 5.35
N LEU A 166 -11.65 9.53 4.04
CA LEU A 166 -11.01 8.67 3.03
C LEU A 166 -9.77 9.33 2.46
N CYS A 167 -8.64 8.62 2.44
CA CYS A 167 -7.41 9.02 1.77
C CYS A 167 -6.97 7.94 0.79
N ILE A 168 -7.04 8.24 -0.51
CA ILE A 168 -6.41 7.41 -1.53
C ILE A 168 -4.93 7.78 -1.63
N ILE A 169 -4.07 6.78 -1.65
CA ILE A 169 -2.63 6.91 -1.82
C ILE A 169 -2.26 6.26 -3.14
N ILE A 170 -1.66 7.02 -4.03
CA ILE A 170 -1.28 6.56 -5.36
C ILE A 170 0.23 6.35 -5.36
N ASP A 171 0.64 5.09 -5.50
CA ASP A 171 2.02 4.72 -5.79
C ASP A 171 2.28 5.03 -7.27
N ASP A 172 2.75 6.25 -7.52
CA ASP A 172 3.02 6.78 -8.85
C ASP A 172 4.48 6.50 -9.23
N ASN A 173 4.69 5.28 -9.73
CA ASN A 173 6.01 4.75 -10.09
C ASN A 173 6.20 4.62 -11.61
N ASP A 174 5.34 5.26 -12.40
CA ASP A 174 5.33 5.27 -13.86
C ASP A 174 5.25 3.86 -14.48
N SER A 175 4.60 2.91 -13.79
CA SER A 175 4.52 1.52 -14.25
C SER A 175 3.69 1.35 -15.53
N VAL A 176 2.79 2.27 -15.79
CA VAL A 176 1.87 2.26 -16.95
C VAL A 176 2.18 3.35 -17.96
N GLY A 177 3.09 4.27 -17.64
CA GLY A 177 3.33 5.51 -18.43
C GLY A 177 3.70 5.28 -19.89
N ALA A 178 4.38 4.18 -20.20
CA ALA A 178 4.72 3.81 -21.57
C ALA A 178 3.49 3.38 -22.41
N MET A 179 2.42 2.89 -21.78
CA MET A 179 1.20 2.44 -22.45
C MET A 179 0.10 3.49 -22.41
N VAL A 180 -0.12 4.07 -21.23
CA VAL A 180 -1.16 5.08 -21.00
C VAL A 180 -0.56 6.23 -20.18
N PRO A 181 -0.35 7.41 -20.76
CA PRO A 181 0.17 8.57 -20.02
C PRO A 181 -0.76 8.99 -18.89
N MET A 182 -0.28 8.87 -17.64
CA MET A 182 -1.04 9.22 -16.43
C MET A 182 -0.70 10.61 -15.87
N ALA A 183 0.06 11.42 -16.60
CA ALA A 183 0.42 12.79 -16.20
C ALA A 183 -0.81 13.64 -15.84
N GLY A 184 -0.65 14.51 -14.83
CA GLY A 184 -1.72 15.40 -14.38
C GLY A 184 -2.77 14.71 -13.50
N MET A 185 -2.40 13.67 -12.78
CA MET A 185 -3.28 12.97 -11.85
C MET A 185 -3.81 13.92 -10.75
N ASP A 186 -2.98 14.87 -10.31
CA ASP A 186 -3.34 15.93 -9.37
C ASP A 186 -4.54 16.75 -9.86
N ARG A 187 -4.50 17.19 -11.12
CA ARG A 187 -5.59 17.96 -11.74
C ARG A 187 -6.84 17.11 -11.96
N ARG A 188 -6.67 15.85 -12.38
CA ARG A 188 -7.79 14.92 -12.55
C ARG A 188 -8.52 14.71 -11.24
N LEU A 189 -7.83 14.34 -10.16
CA LEU A 189 -8.42 14.15 -8.85
C LEU A 189 -8.99 15.45 -8.27
N GLY A 190 -8.29 16.57 -8.47
CA GLY A 190 -8.79 17.88 -8.09
C GLY A 190 -10.13 18.24 -8.77
N SER A 191 -10.31 17.88 -10.06
CA SER A 191 -11.57 18.07 -10.79
C SER A 191 -12.71 17.19 -10.29
N PHE A 192 -12.39 16.02 -9.70
CA PHE A 192 -13.35 15.20 -8.95
C PHE A 192 -13.62 15.71 -7.53
N GLY A 193 -12.98 16.81 -7.10
CA GLY A 193 -13.25 17.45 -5.81
C GLY A 193 -12.38 16.92 -4.66
N PHE A 194 -11.29 16.24 -4.92
CA PHE A 194 -10.34 15.83 -3.89
C PHE A 194 -9.45 16.98 -3.43
N ASP A 195 -9.05 16.96 -2.17
CA ASP A 195 -7.85 17.67 -1.72
C ASP A 195 -6.63 16.78 -2.05
N VAL A 196 -5.68 17.33 -2.80
CA VAL A 196 -4.55 16.56 -3.34
C VAL A 196 -3.23 17.11 -2.81
N ALA A 197 -2.30 16.22 -2.45
CA ALA A 197 -0.91 16.53 -2.21
C ALA A 197 -0.01 15.59 -3.01
N GLU A 198 1.15 16.08 -3.44
CA GLU A 198 2.17 15.30 -4.12
C GLU A 198 3.47 15.35 -3.30
N VAL A 199 4.13 14.21 -3.14
CA VAL A 199 5.37 14.07 -2.37
C VAL A 199 6.35 13.09 -3.03
N ASN A 200 7.63 13.18 -2.65
CA ASN A 200 8.56 12.07 -2.84
C ASN A 200 8.10 10.91 -1.94
N GLY A 201 7.69 9.79 -2.55
CA GLY A 201 7.17 8.61 -1.86
C GLY A 201 8.22 7.79 -1.09
N HIS A 202 9.49 8.24 -1.10
CA HIS A 202 10.58 7.67 -0.32
C HIS A 202 11.05 8.61 0.81
N ASP A 203 10.41 9.77 0.96
CA ASP A 203 10.65 10.71 2.07
C ASP A 203 9.56 10.54 3.14
N ILE A 204 9.90 9.79 4.19
CA ILE A 204 9.00 9.45 5.29
C ILE A 204 8.45 10.70 5.99
N ASP A 205 9.26 11.72 6.18
CA ASP A 205 8.83 12.94 6.88
C ASP A 205 7.91 13.79 5.99
N ALA A 206 8.17 13.83 4.68
CA ALA A 206 7.28 14.48 3.71
C ALA A 206 5.92 13.76 3.62
N ILE A 207 5.91 12.42 3.58
CA ILE A 207 4.69 11.60 3.57
C ILE A 207 3.87 11.87 4.84
N GLU A 208 4.50 11.77 6.02
CA GLU A 208 3.85 12.01 7.31
C GLU A 208 3.18 13.39 7.36
N LYS A 209 3.96 14.43 7.02
CA LYS A 209 3.49 15.81 7.03
C LYS A 209 2.31 16.03 6.08
N ALA A 210 2.41 15.51 4.85
CA ALA A 210 1.38 15.67 3.83
C ALA A 210 0.08 14.96 4.23
N VAL A 211 0.14 13.70 4.65
CA VAL A 211 -1.05 12.93 5.04
C VAL A 211 -1.70 13.55 6.27
N LYS A 212 -0.94 13.91 7.30
CA LYS A 212 -1.50 14.57 8.49
C LYS A 212 -2.17 15.89 8.15
N SER A 213 -1.59 16.67 7.24
CA SER A 213 -2.18 17.94 6.77
C SER A 213 -3.50 17.70 6.02
N LEU A 214 -3.54 16.73 5.10
CA LEU A 214 -4.74 16.36 4.35
C LEU A 214 -5.85 15.89 5.29
N MET A 215 -5.55 14.96 6.20
CA MET A 215 -6.55 14.34 7.10
C MET A 215 -7.06 15.29 8.18
N LYS A 216 -6.29 16.32 8.52
CA LYS A 216 -6.74 17.37 9.45
C LYS A 216 -7.86 18.24 8.85
N ASN A 217 -7.91 18.37 7.53
CA ASN A 217 -8.86 19.23 6.83
C ASN A 217 -10.22 18.52 6.67
N LYS A 218 -11.15 18.77 7.60
CA LYS A 218 -12.51 18.19 7.61
C LYS A 218 -13.50 19.04 6.80
N ASN A 219 -13.21 19.25 5.53
CA ASN A 219 -13.98 20.12 4.63
C ASN A 219 -14.99 19.38 3.74
N GLY A 220 -15.23 18.11 4.01
CA GLY A 220 -16.13 17.27 3.20
C GLY A 220 -15.53 16.80 1.88
N LYS A 221 -14.22 17.01 1.62
CA LYS A 221 -13.54 16.51 0.42
C LYS A 221 -12.75 15.25 0.75
N PRO A 222 -12.83 14.20 -0.08
CA PRO A 222 -11.91 13.08 0.02
C PRO A 222 -10.47 13.53 -0.25
N LYS A 223 -9.49 12.76 0.23
CA LYS A 223 -8.07 13.11 0.18
C LYS A 223 -7.32 12.23 -0.80
N ALA A 224 -6.29 12.77 -1.42
CA ALA A 224 -5.39 12.04 -2.29
C ALA A 224 -3.94 12.43 -2.02
N LEU A 225 -3.09 11.43 -1.77
CA LEU A 225 -1.65 11.57 -1.76
C LEU A 225 -1.09 10.93 -3.03
N ILE A 226 -0.42 11.69 -3.86
CA ILE A 226 0.35 11.17 -4.99
C ILE A 226 1.79 11.00 -4.49
N ALA A 227 2.20 9.76 -4.27
CA ALA A 227 3.55 9.41 -3.86
C ALA A 227 4.38 9.08 -5.10
N LYS A 228 5.28 9.99 -5.47
CA LYS A 228 6.24 9.74 -6.55
C LYS A 228 7.29 8.76 -6.07
N THR A 229 7.30 7.60 -6.65
CA THR A 229 8.15 6.47 -6.21
C THR A 229 8.97 5.91 -7.36
N VAL A 230 9.89 5.01 -7.00
CA VAL A 230 10.73 4.31 -7.96
C VAL A 230 10.52 2.81 -7.78
N ARG A 231 10.22 2.10 -8.86
CA ARG A 231 10.13 0.64 -8.87
C ARG A 231 11.44 0.01 -8.40
N GLY A 232 11.37 -0.88 -7.40
CA GLY A 232 12.55 -1.56 -6.87
C GLY A 232 13.47 -0.68 -6.02
N TYR A 233 13.00 0.47 -5.52
CA TYR A 233 13.78 1.43 -4.73
C TYR A 233 14.49 0.76 -3.54
N GLY A 234 15.81 0.86 -3.50
CA GLY A 234 16.66 0.20 -2.49
C GLY A 234 17.47 -0.97 -3.05
N SER A 235 17.29 -1.31 -4.35
CA SER A 235 18.14 -2.26 -5.05
C SER A 235 18.43 -1.77 -6.46
N LYS A 236 19.70 -1.52 -6.76
CA LYS A 236 20.14 -1.06 -8.07
C LYS A 236 19.69 -2.02 -9.19
N THR A 237 19.89 -3.32 -8.97
CA THR A 237 19.49 -4.36 -9.91
C THR A 237 17.99 -4.31 -10.23
N MET A 238 17.13 -4.09 -9.24
CA MET A 238 15.69 -4.02 -9.48
C MET A 238 15.25 -2.68 -10.10
N MET A 239 15.89 -1.56 -9.76
CA MET A 239 15.55 -0.26 -10.35
C MET A 239 15.88 -0.17 -11.84
N GLU A 240 16.92 -0.85 -12.29
CA GLU A 240 17.45 -0.76 -13.65
C GLU A 240 16.97 -1.87 -14.60
N ASN A 241 16.19 -2.85 -14.09
CA ASN A 241 15.90 -4.06 -14.88
C ASN A 241 14.45 -4.55 -14.74
N ASP A 242 13.66 -4.30 -15.76
CA ASP A 242 12.24 -4.71 -15.84
C ASP A 242 12.02 -6.23 -15.78
N LYS A 243 13.07 -7.05 -15.91
CA LYS A 243 12.96 -8.51 -15.73
C LYS A 243 12.62 -8.90 -14.29
N TRP A 244 12.73 -7.97 -13.34
CA TRP A 244 12.32 -8.17 -11.95
C TRP A 244 10.83 -7.93 -11.70
N PHE A 245 10.09 -7.55 -12.72
CA PHE A 245 8.63 -7.54 -12.67
C PHE A 245 8.12 -8.99 -12.61
N HIS A 246 7.36 -9.36 -11.58
CA HIS A 246 6.89 -10.73 -11.32
C HIS A 246 8.01 -11.80 -11.25
N LYS A 247 9.11 -11.46 -10.61
CA LYS A 247 10.20 -12.40 -10.39
C LYS A 247 10.50 -12.51 -8.89
N ALA A 248 10.49 -13.76 -8.37
CA ALA A 248 11.07 -14.09 -7.08
C ALA A 248 12.58 -14.37 -7.21
N PRO A 249 13.40 -13.95 -6.24
CA PRO A 249 14.82 -14.27 -6.25
C PRO A 249 15.07 -15.76 -5.91
N ASN A 250 16.02 -16.40 -6.60
CA ASN A 250 16.62 -17.61 -6.10
C ASN A 250 17.57 -17.29 -4.93
N TYR A 251 18.25 -18.30 -4.36
CA TYR A 251 19.10 -18.10 -3.18
C TYR A 251 20.28 -17.14 -3.44
N ASP A 252 20.98 -17.28 -4.54
CA ASP A 252 22.13 -16.44 -4.88
C ASP A 252 21.69 -14.99 -5.17
N GLU A 253 20.57 -14.82 -5.86
CA GLU A 253 19.94 -13.53 -6.11
C GLU A 253 19.46 -12.88 -4.81
N LEU A 254 18.90 -13.67 -3.87
CA LEU A 254 18.50 -13.17 -2.56
C LEU A 254 19.68 -12.55 -1.81
N VAL A 255 20.82 -13.29 -1.74
CA VAL A 255 22.03 -12.81 -1.07
C VAL A 255 22.55 -11.54 -1.73
N MET A 256 22.58 -11.50 -3.06
CA MET A 256 23.00 -10.31 -3.82
C MET A 256 22.09 -9.10 -3.53
N LEU A 257 20.77 -9.28 -3.61
CA LEU A 257 19.80 -8.18 -3.39
C LEU A 257 19.81 -7.68 -1.94
N GLN A 258 19.98 -8.58 -0.97
CA GLN A 258 20.11 -8.18 0.44
C GLN A 258 21.36 -7.32 0.66
N LYS A 259 22.48 -7.65 -0.01
CA LYS A 259 23.69 -6.82 0.03
C LYS A 259 23.46 -5.45 -0.60
N GLU A 260 22.80 -5.37 -1.75
CA GLU A 260 22.44 -4.09 -2.37
C GLU A 260 21.59 -3.21 -1.44
N VAL A 261 20.62 -3.81 -0.73
CA VAL A 261 19.80 -3.11 0.26
C VAL A 261 20.63 -2.58 1.43
N ASP A 262 21.65 -3.33 1.86
CA ASP A 262 22.55 -2.87 2.93
C ASP A 262 23.47 -1.72 2.48
N GLU A 263 23.85 -1.69 1.20
CA GLU A 263 24.74 -0.68 0.61
C GLU A 263 23.98 0.59 0.13
N PHE A 264 22.65 0.50 -0.03
CA PHE A 264 21.81 1.60 -0.50
C PHE A 264 21.59 2.67 0.58
#